data_72c5d63edc889cbfac5a547c1d8bb797
#
_entry.id   72c5d63edc889cbfac5a547c1d8bb797
#
_cell.length_a   1.000
_cell.length_b   1.000
_cell.length_c   1.000
_cell.angle_alpha   90.00
_cell.angle_beta   90.00
_cell.angle_gamma   90.00
#
_symmetry.space_group_name_H-M   'P 1'
#
loop_
_entity.id
_entity.type
_entity.pdbx_description
1 polymer ?
#
loop_
_entity_poly.entity_id
_entity_poly.type
_entity_poly.pdbx_seq_one_letter_code
_entity_poly.pdbx_strand_id
1 'polypeptide(L)'
;MWARLESNTIVEILTRPKALNIGGTQYPSNIFSMWTDAELATIGIVPVTIDNTNLKNKEYYINTDMTYAYNTETGVATASYGTATAIAIADTLYTAQDETDGLGTEGEVKQRGLKYNHKQSINAQAAGNLQATDWMVIREQEGGTAVPSDTT
;
A
#
# COMPACT_ATOMS: atom_id res chain seq x y z
N MET A 1 9.43 -10.16 11.96
CA MET A 1 8.34 -9.53 12.72
C MET A 1 7.82 -10.53 13.73
N TRP A 2 7.49 -10.08 14.94
CA TRP A 2 7.03 -10.96 16.03
C TRP A 2 5.79 -10.34 16.68
N ALA A 3 4.98 -11.19 17.32
CA ALA A 3 3.87 -10.79 18.17
C ALA A 3 4.22 -11.08 19.63
N ARG A 4 4.00 -10.12 20.52
CA ARG A 4 4.04 -10.32 21.96
C ARG A 4 2.65 -10.70 22.46
N LEU A 5 2.58 -11.79 23.17
CA LEU A 5 1.35 -12.36 23.72
C LEU A 5 1.27 -12.14 25.23
N GLU A 6 0.09 -11.84 25.72
CA GLU A 6 -0.28 -11.94 27.13
C GLU A 6 -1.61 -12.70 27.20
N SER A 7 -1.63 -13.80 27.96
CA SER A 7 -2.82 -14.66 28.09
C SER A 7 -3.40 -15.08 26.71
N ASN A 8 -2.54 -15.48 25.77
CA ASN A 8 -2.89 -15.86 24.40
C ASN A 8 -3.51 -14.74 23.54
N THR A 9 -3.38 -13.50 23.96
CA THR A 9 -3.82 -12.33 23.19
C THR A 9 -2.63 -11.54 22.71
N ILE A 10 -2.64 -11.08 21.46
CA ILE A 10 -1.61 -10.19 20.92
C ILE A 10 -1.76 -8.82 21.57
N VAL A 11 -0.74 -8.39 22.32
CA VAL A 11 -0.70 -7.08 22.97
C VAL A 11 0.22 -6.10 22.26
N GLU A 12 1.16 -6.62 21.47
CA GLU A 12 2.11 -5.77 20.73
C GLU A 12 2.65 -6.49 19.50
N ILE A 13 2.84 -5.74 18.41
CA ILE A 13 3.54 -6.20 17.21
C ILE A 13 4.94 -5.58 17.17
N LEU A 14 5.94 -6.43 17.11
CA LEU A 14 7.34 -6.07 17.06
C LEU A 14 7.85 -6.16 15.62
N THR A 15 7.96 -5.04 14.95
CA THR A 15 8.45 -4.99 13.56
C THR A 15 9.97 -5.13 13.46
N ARG A 16 10.68 -4.89 14.56
CA ARG A 16 12.14 -5.01 14.67
C ARG A 16 12.53 -5.46 16.08
N PRO A 17 13.73 -6.09 16.25
CA PRO A 17 14.27 -6.41 17.56
C PRO A 17 14.40 -5.16 18.44
N LYS A 18 13.92 -5.24 19.68
CA LYS A 18 14.10 -4.22 20.72
C LYS A 18 14.22 -4.88 22.10
N ALA A 19 14.78 -4.17 23.07
CA ALA A 19 14.76 -4.61 24.45
C ALA A 19 13.31 -4.61 25.00
N LEU A 20 12.97 -5.62 25.80
CA LEU A 20 11.64 -5.82 26.35
C LEU A 20 11.69 -5.99 27.87
N ASN A 21 10.61 -5.56 28.54
CA ASN A 21 10.35 -5.91 29.92
C ASN A 21 9.09 -6.79 29.95
N ILE A 22 9.24 -8.03 30.36
CA ILE A 22 8.14 -9.00 30.42
C ILE A 22 8.08 -9.57 31.82
N GLY A 23 6.96 -9.35 32.53
CA GLY A 23 6.79 -9.83 33.90
C GLY A 23 7.84 -9.30 34.89
N GLY A 24 8.38 -8.09 34.66
CA GLY A 24 9.45 -7.50 35.49
C GLY A 24 10.87 -7.93 35.12
N THR A 25 11.03 -8.87 34.17
CA THR A 25 12.34 -9.31 33.67
C THR A 25 12.73 -8.53 32.44
N GLN A 26 13.96 -8.01 32.43
CA GLN A 26 14.53 -7.28 31.28
C GLN A 26 15.17 -8.26 30.29
N TYR A 27 14.75 -8.21 29.05
CA TYR A 27 15.32 -8.98 27.94
C TYR A 27 15.99 -8.04 26.95
N PRO A 28 17.27 -8.26 26.62
CA PRO A 28 17.97 -7.43 25.64
C PRO A 28 17.50 -7.75 24.22
N SER A 29 17.71 -6.83 23.28
CA SER A 29 17.26 -6.99 21.88
C SER A 29 17.92 -8.14 21.13
N ASN A 30 19.09 -8.63 21.57
CA ASN A 30 19.81 -9.71 20.92
C ASN A 30 19.14 -11.11 21.09
N ILE A 31 18.15 -11.27 21.98
CA ILE A 31 17.38 -12.52 22.07
C ILE A 31 16.74 -12.90 20.74
N PHE A 32 16.31 -11.93 19.93
CA PHE A 32 15.70 -12.18 18.63
C PHE A 32 16.65 -12.77 17.57
N SER A 33 17.95 -12.74 17.81
CA SER A 33 18.96 -13.36 16.94
C SER A 33 19.66 -14.57 17.58
N MET A 34 19.55 -14.71 18.89
CA MET A 34 20.25 -15.77 19.63
C MET A 34 19.32 -16.90 20.03
N TRP A 35 18.05 -16.61 20.27
CA TRP A 35 17.07 -17.58 20.73
C TRP A 35 16.30 -18.18 19.56
N THR A 36 15.92 -19.41 19.68
CA THR A 36 14.99 -20.10 18.78
C THR A 36 13.56 -19.57 18.97
N ASP A 37 12.69 -19.79 17.99
CA ASP A 37 11.27 -19.45 18.11
C ASP A 37 10.59 -20.14 19.30
N ALA A 38 11.00 -21.36 19.62
CA ALA A 38 10.51 -22.09 20.78
C ALA A 38 10.92 -21.43 22.11
N GLU A 39 12.15 -20.94 22.23
CA GLU A 39 12.61 -20.19 23.41
C GLU A 39 11.92 -18.85 23.54
N LEU A 40 11.74 -18.12 22.43
CA LEU A 40 10.97 -16.88 22.41
C LEU A 40 9.51 -17.10 22.82
N ALA A 41 8.90 -18.20 22.39
CA ALA A 41 7.53 -18.56 22.77
C ALA A 41 7.36 -18.77 24.29
N THR A 42 8.40 -19.22 25.01
CA THR A 42 8.35 -19.39 26.48
C THR A 42 8.12 -18.07 27.23
N ILE A 43 8.51 -16.95 26.63
CA ILE A 43 8.30 -15.59 27.17
C ILE A 43 7.17 -14.85 26.46
N GLY A 44 6.33 -15.57 25.69
CA GLY A 44 5.19 -15.01 25.00
C GLY A 44 5.52 -14.24 23.72
N ILE A 45 6.66 -14.51 23.08
CA ILE A 45 7.02 -13.92 21.78
C ILE A 45 6.95 -15.00 20.71
N VAL A 46 6.12 -14.76 19.68
CA VAL A 46 5.95 -15.71 18.57
C VAL A 46 6.22 -15.02 17.23
N PRO A 47 6.79 -15.72 16.23
CA PRO A 47 6.94 -15.18 14.90
C PRO A 47 5.59 -14.94 14.26
N VAL A 48 5.51 -13.88 13.43
CA VAL A 48 4.30 -13.55 12.65
C VAL A 48 4.51 -13.93 11.20
N THR A 49 3.65 -14.80 10.69
CA THR A 49 3.57 -15.16 9.27
C THR A 49 2.65 -14.17 8.55
N ILE A 50 3.08 -13.66 7.41
CA ILE A 50 2.27 -12.72 6.62
C ILE A 50 1.51 -13.50 5.55
N ASP A 51 0.19 -13.38 5.58
CA ASP A 51 -0.71 -13.89 4.54
C ASP A 51 -1.10 -12.76 3.59
N ASN A 52 -0.59 -12.82 2.37
CA ASN A 52 -0.84 -11.85 1.31
C ASN A 52 -1.95 -12.28 0.34
N THR A 53 -2.71 -13.33 0.63
CA THR A 53 -3.76 -13.87 -0.28
C THR A 53 -4.74 -12.79 -0.74
N ASN A 54 -5.14 -11.91 0.15
CA ASN A 54 -6.08 -10.81 -0.13
C ASN A 54 -5.40 -9.50 -0.53
N LEU A 55 -4.06 -9.42 -0.50
CA LEU A 55 -3.34 -8.23 -0.93
C LEU A 55 -3.44 -8.11 -2.46
N LYS A 56 -4.02 -6.99 -2.93
CA LYS A 56 -4.21 -6.70 -4.35
C LYS A 56 -3.36 -5.50 -4.79
N ASN A 57 -3.17 -5.38 -6.10
CA ASN A 57 -2.43 -4.24 -6.67
C ASN A 57 -3.13 -2.93 -6.30
N LYS A 58 -2.40 -2.03 -5.64
CA LYS A 58 -2.89 -0.71 -5.18
C LYS A 58 -3.31 0.22 -6.31
N GLU A 59 -2.90 -0.06 -7.54
CA GLU A 59 -3.33 0.69 -8.71
C GLU A 59 -4.82 0.50 -9.00
N TYR A 60 -5.36 -0.70 -8.69
CA TYR A 60 -6.73 -1.09 -9.02
C TYR A 60 -7.60 -1.38 -7.81
N TYR A 61 -7.00 -1.49 -6.62
CA TYR A 61 -7.70 -1.89 -5.41
C TYR A 61 -7.27 -1.06 -4.20
N ILE A 62 -8.23 -0.79 -3.34
CA ILE A 62 -8.01 -0.29 -1.98
C ILE A 62 -7.90 -1.50 -1.07
N ASN A 63 -6.71 -1.76 -0.54
CA ASN A 63 -6.49 -2.82 0.43
C ASN A 63 -6.89 -2.34 1.82
N THR A 64 -7.36 -3.27 2.65
CA THR A 64 -7.60 -3.00 4.08
C THR A 64 -6.27 -2.87 4.83
N ASP A 65 -6.33 -2.35 6.04
CA ASP A 65 -5.21 -2.46 6.95
C ASP A 65 -4.96 -3.93 7.34
N MET A 66 -3.72 -4.22 7.68
CA MET A 66 -3.29 -5.54 8.13
C MET A 66 -3.84 -5.81 9.53
N THR A 67 -4.50 -6.95 9.69
CA THR A 67 -5.00 -7.45 10.98
C THR A 67 -4.14 -8.60 11.47
N TYR A 68 -4.07 -8.78 12.79
CA TYR A 68 -3.23 -9.78 13.42
C TYR A 68 -4.08 -10.73 14.25
N ALA A 69 -3.87 -12.03 14.09
CA ALA A 69 -4.55 -13.06 14.83
C ALA A 69 -3.55 -14.09 15.36
N TYR A 70 -3.79 -14.60 16.57
CA TYR A 70 -3.03 -15.70 17.13
C TYR A 70 -3.91 -16.94 17.22
N ASN A 71 -3.45 -18.05 16.66
CA ASN A 71 -4.11 -19.35 16.77
C ASN A 71 -3.47 -20.14 17.90
N THR A 72 -4.24 -20.36 18.96
CA THR A 72 -3.79 -21.08 20.17
C THR A 72 -3.56 -22.58 19.94
N GLU A 73 -4.24 -23.17 18.96
CA GLU A 73 -4.10 -24.60 18.64
C GLU A 73 -2.78 -24.89 17.90
N THR A 74 -2.39 -23.99 17.02
CA THR A 74 -1.19 -24.13 16.20
C THR A 74 0.02 -23.38 16.76
N GLY A 75 -0.19 -22.46 17.70
CA GLY A 75 0.86 -21.59 18.23
C GLY A 75 1.40 -20.54 17.25
N VAL A 76 0.66 -20.25 16.18
CA VAL A 76 1.10 -19.36 15.10
C VAL A 76 0.34 -18.04 15.15
N ALA A 77 1.09 -16.93 15.06
CA ALA A 77 0.52 -15.60 14.80
C ALA A 77 0.53 -15.32 13.30
N THR A 78 -0.58 -14.84 12.77
CA THR A 78 -0.74 -14.51 11.35
C THR A 78 -1.17 -13.07 11.19
N ALA A 79 -0.52 -12.37 10.27
CA ALA A 79 -0.91 -11.05 9.79
C ALA A 79 -1.58 -11.20 8.42
N SER A 80 -2.80 -10.70 8.25
CA SER A 80 -3.55 -10.86 7.00
C SER A 80 -4.29 -9.58 6.62
N TYR A 81 -4.56 -9.43 5.32
CA TYR A 81 -5.41 -8.38 4.79
C TYR A 81 -6.85 -8.88 4.66
N GLY A 82 -7.82 -8.01 4.93
CA GLY A 82 -9.22 -8.26 4.61
C GLY A 82 -9.47 -8.18 3.10
N THR A 83 -10.73 -8.31 2.70
CA THR A 83 -11.13 -8.22 1.29
C THR A 83 -10.84 -6.83 0.74
N ALA A 84 -10.04 -6.76 -0.32
CA ALA A 84 -9.74 -5.51 -1.01
C ALA A 84 -10.95 -5.02 -1.83
N THR A 85 -11.16 -3.71 -1.86
CA THR A 85 -12.23 -3.07 -2.65
C THR A 85 -11.68 -2.58 -3.97
N ALA A 86 -12.30 -2.95 -5.09
CA ALA A 86 -11.91 -2.45 -6.40
C ALA A 86 -12.18 -0.93 -6.51
N ILE A 87 -11.21 -0.18 -7.06
CA ILE A 87 -11.40 1.23 -7.37
C ILE A 87 -12.34 1.34 -8.58
N ALA A 88 -13.32 2.24 -8.51
CA ALA A 88 -14.28 2.45 -9.60
C ALA A 88 -13.56 2.86 -10.90
N ILE A 89 -13.99 2.29 -12.04
CA ILE A 89 -13.44 2.65 -13.36
C ILE A 89 -13.93 4.04 -13.78
N ALA A 90 -15.23 4.32 -13.59
CA ALA A 90 -15.83 5.63 -13.86
C ALA A 90 -15.69 6.57 -12.65
N ASP A 91 -15.81 7.87 -12.90
CA ASP A 91 -15.90 8.85 -11.83
C ASP A 91 -17.16 8.59 -10.99
N THR A 92 -17.03 8.75 -9.67
CA THR A 92 -18.17 8.73 -8.74
C THR A 92 -18.66 10.17 -8.56
N LEU A 93 -19.96 10.39 -8.68
CA LEU A 93 -20.58 11.69 -8.55
C LEU A 93 -21.27 11.83 -7.18
N TYR A 94 -21.44 13.07 -6.74
CA TYR A 94 -22.29 13.38 -5.60
C TYR A 94 -23.74 13.06 -5.95
N THR A 95 -24.44 12.45 -5.01
CA THR A 95 -25.87 12.13 -5.10
C THR A 95 -26.72 13.28 -4.52
N ALA A 96 -28.02 13.27 -4.78
CA ALA A 96 -28.97 14.19 -4.15
C ALA A 96 -28.94 14.10 -2.60
N GLN A 97 -28.61 12.92 -2.05
CA GLN A 97 -28.45 12.76 -0.60
C GLN A 97 -27.18 13.45 -0.11
N ASP A 98 -26.06 13.30 -0.83
CA ASP A 98 -24.81 13.99 -0.51
C ASP A 98 -24.99 15.52 -0.50
N GLU A 99 -25.79 16.07 -1.45
CA GLU A 99 -26.12 17.50 -1.48
C GLU A 99 -26.98 17.93 -0.29
N THR A 100 -27.96 17.12 0.06
CA THR A 100 -28.80 17.36 1.25
C THR A 100 -27.96 17.35 2.53
N ASP A 101 -26.94 16.48 2.59
CA ASP A 101 -26.02 16.35 3.72
C ASP A 101 -24.89 17.41 3.70
N GLY A 102 -24.87 18.32 2.69
CA GLY A 102 -23.88 19.39 2.55
C GLY A 102 -22.48 18.93 2.18
N LEU A 103 -22.34 17.74 1.57
CA LEU A 103 -21.05 17.13 1.19
C LEU A 103 -20.56 17.58 -0.19
N GLY A 104 -21.46 18.08 -1.06
CA GLY A 104 -21.15 18.55 -2.40
C GLY A 104 -22.43 18.74 -3.22
N THR A 105 -22.31 19.21 -4.47
CA THR A 105 -23.46 19.43 -5.37
C THR A 105 -23.77 18.17 -6.17
N GLU A 106 -25.03 17.80 -6.30
CA GLU A 106 -25.46 16.64 -7.10
C GLU A 106 -24.91 16.74 -8.54
N GLY A 107 -24.35 15.62 -9.02
CA GLY A 107 -23.78 15.50 -10.35
C GLY A 107 -22.33 15.99 -10.49
N GLU A 108 -21.77 16.68 -9.51
CA GLU A 108 -20.35 17.01 -9.50
C GLU A 108 -19.50 15.77 -9.15
N VAL A 109 -18.22 15.82 -9.50
CA VAL A 109 -17.31 14.69 -9.27
C VAL A 109 -16.91 14.64 -7.81
N LYS A 110 -17.38 13.60 -7.11
CA LYS A 110 -16.98 13.26 -5.74
C LYS A 110 -15.59 12.60 -5.70
N GLN A 111 -15.35 11.69 -6.64
CA GLN A 111 -14.08 10.96 -6.74
C GLN A 111 -13.77 10.58 -8.19
N ARG A 112 -12.55 10.85 -8.63
CA ARG A 112 -12.07 10.45 -9.97
C ARG A 112 -11.84 8.94 -10.04
N GLY A 113 -12.32 8.32 -11.12
CA GLY A 113 -12.13 6.90 -11.40
C GLY A 113 -10.81 6.59 -12.10
N LEU A 114 -10.52 5.29 -12.25
CA LEU A 114 -9.29 4.80 -12.91
C LEU A 114 -9.16 5.32 -14.34
N LYS A 115 -10.27 5.41 -15.10
CA LYS A 115 -10.26 5.89 -16.48
C LYS A 115 -9.72 7.32 -16.58
N TYR A 116 -10.10 8.20 -15.65
CA TYR A 116 -9.56 9.56 -15.60
C TYR A 116 -8.07 9.56 -15.31
N ASN A 117 -7.65 8.83 -14.29
CA ASN A 117 -6.24 8.76 -13.87
C ASN A 117 -5.32 8.21 -14.97
N HIS A 118 -5.74 7.13 -15.65
CA HIS A 118 -5.01 6.59 -16.79
C HIS A 118 -4.92 7.58 -17.96
N LYS A 119 -6.04 8.27 -18.29
CA LYS A 119 -6.02 9.31 -19.32
C LYS A 119 -5.04 10.42 -18.99
N GLN A 120 -4.99 10.88 -17.74
CA GLN A 120 -4.03 11.91 -17.31
C GLN A 120 -2.59 11.42 -17.42
N SER A 121 -2.32 10.18 -17.00
CA SER A 121 -0.99 9.57 -17.11
C SER A 121 -0.52 9.49 -18.57
N ILE A 122 -1.37 8.99 -19.48
CA ILE A 122 -1.07 8.90 -20.92
C ILE A 122 -0.84 10.30 -21.52
N ASN A 123 -1.69 11.28 -21.18
CA ASN A 123 -1.54 12.64 -21.67
C ASN A 123 -0.23 13.28 -21.19
N ALA A 124 0.15 13.05 -19.92
CA ALA A 124 1.42 13.54 -19.36
C ALA A 124 2.63 12.90 -20.06
N GLN A 125 2.59 11.59 -20.34
CA GLN A 125 3.64 10.89 -21.07
C GLN A 125 3.75 11.42 -22.51
N ALA A 126 2.62 11.57 -23.22
CA ALA A 126 2.59 12.13 -24.57
C ALA A 126 3.15 13.56 -24.61
N ALA A 127 2.73 14.41 -23.67
CA ALA A 127 3.24 15.78 -23.54
C ALA A 127 4.76 15.81 -23.29
N GLY A 128 5.27 14.91 -22.43
CA GLY A 128 6.70 14.78 -22.15
C GLY A 128 7.50 14.35 -23.40
N ASN A 129 6.96 13.40 -24.18
CA ASN A 129 7.59 12.97 -25.43
C ASN A 129 7.61 14.10 -26.47
N LEU A 130 6.49 14.82 -26.65
CA LEU A 130 6.42 15.95 -27.57
C LEU A 130 7.41 17.06 -27.16
N GLN A 131 7.45 17.42 -25.87
CA GLN A 131 8.38 18.44 -25.39
C GLN A 131 9.85 18.04 -25.62
N ALA A 132 10.17 16.75 -25.53
CA ALA A 132 11.51 16.24 -25.81
C ALA A 132 11.92 16.34 -27.30
N THR A 133 10.96 16.39 -28.23
CA THR A 133 11.19 16.40 -29.68
C THR A 133 10.87 17.74 -30.36
N ASP A 134 10.07 18.61 -29.77
CA ASP A 134 9.66 19.92 -30.35
C ASP A 134 10.84 20.80 -30.75
N TRP A 135 11.91 20.79 -29.96
CA TRP A 135 13.10 21.55 -30.28
C TRP A 135 13.77 21.10 -31.60
N MET A 136 13.60 19.83 -31.99
CA MET A 136 14.14 19.31 -33.25
C MET A 136 13.42 19.93 -34.45
N VAL A 137 12.09 20.05 -34.38
CA VAL A 137 11.26 20.68 -35.41
C VAL A 137 11.59 22.17 -35.54
N ILE A 138 11.73 22.88 -34.42
CA ILE A 138 12.10 24.29 -34.42
C ILE A 138 13.48 24.48 -35.07
N ARG A 139 14.46 23.64 -34.69
CA ARG A 139 15.82 23.68 -35.24
C ARG A 139 15.85 23.44 -36.76
N GLU A 140 15.02 22.49 -37.28
CA GLU A 140 14.90 22.28 -38.70
C GLU A 140 14.33 23.48 -39.43
N GLN A 141 13.27 24.12 -38.86
CA GLN A 141 12.66 25.33 -39.42
C GLN A 141 13.63 26.53 -39.45
N GLU A 142 14.55 26.59 -38.49
CA GLU A 142 15.60 27.61 -38.39
C GLU A 142 16.80 27.32 -39.33
N GLY A 143 16.72 26.32 -40.20
CA GLY A 143 17.78 25.93 -41.15
C GLY A 143 18.88 25.05 -40.54
N GLY A 144 18.60 24.37 -39.45
CA GLY A 144 19.46 23.41 -38.79
C GLY A 144 19.40 22.00 -39.43
N THR A 145 19.83 21.00 -38.65
CA THR A 145 19.82 19.60 -39.09
C THR A 145 18.38 19.06 -39.19
N ALA A 146 18.06 18.36 -40.29
CA ALA A 146 16.75 17.74 -40.53
C ALA A 146 16.38 16.77 -39.38
N VAL A 147 15.10 16.68 -39.07
CA VAL A 147 14.54 15.72 -38.11
C VAL A 147 14.66 14.31 -38.67
N PRO A 148 15.21 13.33 -37.92
CA PRO A 148 15.25 11.95 -38.38
C PRO A 148 13.84 11.41 -38.71
N SER A 149 13.70 10.64 -39.80
CA SER A 149 12.40 10.14 -40.27
C SER A 149 11.71 9.15 -39.32
N ASP A 150 12.45 8.59 -38.39
CA ASP A 150 11.97 7.66 -37.34
C ASP A 150 11.45 8.37 -36.09
N THR A 151 11.48 9.71 -36.04
CA THR A 151 11.02 10.53 -34.90
C THR A 151 9.63 11.14 -35.14
N THR A 152 9.04 10.98 -36.35
CA THR A 152 7.71 11.50 -36.74
C THR A 152 6.61 10.46 -36.64
#